data_e5a602cfa2fd9da9b8674555cb504fde
#
_entry.id   e5a602cfa2fd9da9b8674555cb504fde
#
_cell.length_a   1.000
_cell.length_b   1.000
_cell.length_c   1.000
_cell.angle_alpha   90.00
_cell.angle_beta   90.00
_cell.angle_gamma   90.00
#
_symmetry.space_group_name_H-M   'P 1'
#
loop_
_entity.id
_entity.type
_entity.pdbx_description
1 polymer ?
#
loop_
_entity_poly.entity_id
_entity_poly.type
_entity_poly.pdbx_seq_one_letter_code
_entity_poly.pdbx_strand_id
1 'polypeptide(L)'
;ILRSFVGEYEQMPPKFSALRVGGKRAYEMAREGEDFALKPRKVYVEEIKLLRFSGNVLEFVCRVSSGTYVRALGRDIAYRLGTVGYLESLKRLKIGEISSDKAKRVEELGEEDLVPMDEGLYWMEKVEISDGRFLNGNPVRFEGREGLKRVYFNGKFVGIGLLRANLLKPERLIPNPLQIY
;
A
#
# COMPACT_ATOMS: atom_id res chain seq x y z
N ILE A 1 3.60 12.37 23.97
CA ILE A 1 4.13 12.81 22.67
C ILE A 1 3.71 11.84 21.56
N LEU A 2 3.92 10.51 21.69
CA LEU A 2 3.50 9.58 20.66
C LEU A 2 2.00 9.70 20.33
N ARG A 3 1.15 9.82 21.36
CA ARG A 3 -0.31 10.00 21.18
C ARG A 3 -0.67 11.26 20.40
N SER A 4 0.15 12.31 20.45
CA SER A 4 -0.12 13.56 19.71
C SER A 4 0.06 13.43 18.19
N PHE A 5 0.59 12.31 17.71
CA PHE A 5 0.69 12.00 16.27
C PHE A 5 -0.50 11.19 15.76
N VAL A 6 -1.37 10.66 16.64
CA VAL A 6 -2.56 9.91 16.21
C VAL A 6 -3.53 10.85 15.52
N GLY A 7 -4.04 10.45 14.37
CA GLY A 7 -4.89 11.24 13.50
C GLY A 7 -4.16 11.76 12.26
N GLU A 8 -4.73 12.79 11.64
CA GLU A 8 -4.13 13.46 10.49
C GLU A 8 -3.05 14.45 10.94
N TYR A 9 -1.87 14.42 10.29
CA TYR A 9 -0.87 15.46 10.44
C TYR A 9 -0.10 15.71 9.14
N GLU A 10 0.50 16.89 9.03
CA GLU A 10 1.34 17.24 7.89
C GLU A 10 2.77 16.72 8.09
N GLN A 11 3.18 15.78 7.27
CA GLN A 11 4.51 15.21 7.28
C GLN A 11 5.36 15.77 6.15
N MET A 12 6.57 16.23 6.47
CA MET A 12 7.60 16.52 5.48
C MET A 12 8.27 15.22 5.04
N PRO A 13 8.11 14.80 3.77
CA PRO A 13 8.75 13.58 3.27
C PRO A 13 10.28 13.65 3.35
N PRO A 14 10.98 12.50 3.42
CA PRO A 14 12.44 12.50 3.34
C PRO A 14 12.91 12.79 1.91
N LYS A 15 14.03 13.51 1.74
CA LYS A 15 14.65 13.77 0.43
C LYS A 15 14.95 12.46 -0.32
N PHE A 16 15.42 11.43 0.37
CA PHE A 16 15.63 10.09 -0.17
C PHE A 16 14.32 9.30 -0.24
N SER A 17 13.47 9.65 -1.21
CA SER A 17 12.19 8.99 -1.44
C SER A 17 11.90 8.82 -2.93
N ALA A 18 10.96 7.94 -3.28
CA ALA A 18 10.53 7.72 -4.66
C ALA A 18 9.54 8.77 -5.19
N LEU A 19 9.33 9.85 -4.44
CA LEU A 19 8.50 10.97 -4.88
C LEU A 19 9.07 11.60 -6.14
N ARG A 20 8.19 12.08 -7.02
CA ARG A 20 8.61 12.82 -8.21
C ARG A 20 8.51 14.33 -7.98
N VAL A 21 9.59 15.03 -8.35
CA VAL A 21 9.70 16.48 -8.33
C VAL A 21 10.15 16.90 -9.73
N GLY A 22 9.34 17.66 -10.45
CA GLY A 22 9.68 18.08 -11.82
C GLY A 22 9.95 16.90 -12.80
N GLY A 23 9.31 15.73 -12.57
CA GLY A 23 9.51 14.55 -13.41
C GLY A 23 10.62 13.58 -12.97
N LYS A 24 11.64 14.06 -12.25
CA LYS A 24 12.72 13.26 -11.65
C LYS A 24 12.30 12.67 -10.29
N ARG A 25 12.93 11.59 -9.87
CA ARG A 25 12.72 11.03 -8.51
C ARG A 25 13.56 11.77 -7.47
N ALA A 26 12.97 12.08 -6.34
CA ALA A 26 13.63 12.83 -5.27
C ALA A 26 14.94 12.18 -4.79
N TYR A 27 15.01 10.83 -4.72
CA TYR A 27 16.23 10.13 -4.33
C TYR A 27 17.38 10.28 -5.38
N GLU A 28 17.04 10.40 -6.68
CA GLU A 28 18.02 10.63 -7.75
C GLU A 28 18.63 12.02 -7.60
N MET A 29 17.77 13.05 -7.49
CA MET A 29 18.19 14.44 -7.26
C MET A 29 19.04 14.57 -5.98
N ALA A 30 18.61 13.89 -4.89
CA ALA A 30 19.36 13.94 -3.64
C ALA A 30 20.75 13.30 -3.73
N ARG A 31 20.95 12.24 -4.55
CA ARG A 31 22.26 11.65 -4.80
C ARG A 31 23.14 12.51 -5.68
N GLU A 32 22.55 13.24 -6.62
CA GLU A 32 23.24 14.17 -7.51
C GLU A 32 23.59 15.50 -6.80
N GLY A 33 23.16 15.67 -5.52
CA GLY A 33 23.39 16.89 -4.75
C GLY A 33 22.53 18.07 -5.23
N GLU A 34 21.51 17.82 -6.05
CA GLU A 34 20.59 18.86 -6.50
C GLU A 34 19.79 19.40 -5.30
N ASP A 35 19.62 20.72 -5.25
CA ASP A 35 18.72 21.33 -4.26
C ASP A 35 17.29 21.36 -4.82
N PHE A 36 16.37 20.80 -4.03
CA PHE A 36 14.96 20.77 -4.34
C PHE A 36 14.11 20.81 -3.07
N ALA A 37 12.92 21.39 -3.20
CA ALA A 37 11.97 21.45 -2.12
C ALA A 37 10.91 20.36 -2.25
N LEU A 38 10.63 19.68 -1.15
CA LEU A 38 9.48 18.79 -1.01
C LEU A 38 8.34 19.57 -0.34
N LYS A 39 7.11 19.23 -0.70
CA LYS A 39 5.92 19.78 -0.04
C LYS A 39 5.48 18.84 1.09
N PRO A 40 5.03 19.39 2.23
CA PRO A 40 4.36 18.59 3.25
C PRO A 40 3.18 17.82 2.67
N ARG A 41 2.88 16.67 3.23
CA ARG A 41 1.76 15.83 2.84
C ARG A 41 0.95 15.44 4.05
N LYS A 42 -0.35 15.48 3.91
CA LYS A 42 -1.25 14.93 4.89
C LYS A 42 -1.11 13.41 4.93
N VAL A 43 -0.83 12.89 6.10
CA VAL A 43 -0.76 11.46 6.41
C VAL A 43 -1.63 11.17 7.62
N TYR A 44 -1.98 9.91 7.81
CA TYR A 44 -2.82 9.51 8.91
C TYR A 44 -2.13 8.42 9.73
N VAL A 45 -1.99 8.64 11.02
CA VAL A 45 -1.54 7.65 12.00
C VAL A 45 -2.76 7.10 12.71
N GLU A 46 -3.11 5.86 12.43
CA GLU A 46 -4.26 5.21 13.04
C GLU A 46 -3.98 4.86 14.50
N GLU A 47 -2.78 4.33 14.75
CA GLU A 47 -2.34 3.91 16.06
C GLU A 47 -0.82 4.04 16.18
N ILE A 48 -0.35 4.38 17.38
CA ILE A 48 1.06 4.35 17.75
C ILE A 48 1.18 3.94 19.22
N LYS A 49 1.99 2.92 19.49
CA LYS A 49 2.21 2.40 20.84
C LYS A 49 3.69 2.35 21.16
N LEU A 50 4.04 2.87 22.34
CA LEU A 50 5.36 2.69 22.90
C LEU A 50 5.55 1.23 23.31
N LEU A 51 6.64 0.61 22.85
CA LEU A 51 7.08 -0.71 23.29
C LEU A 51 8.16 -0.61 24.36
N ARG A 52 9.18 0.22 24.10
CA ARG A 52 10.29 0.42 25.03
C ARG A 52 10.87 1.83 24.87
N PHE A 53 11.29 2.40 25.98
CA PHE A 53 12.13 3.61 26.01
C PHE A 53 13.26 3.39 27.02
N SER A 54 14.49 3.40 26.54
CA SER A 54 15.67 3.15 27.38
C SER A 54 16.86 3.94 26.85
N GLY A 55 17.40 4.81 27.70
CA GLY A 55 18.48 5.72 27.29
C GLY A 55 18.03 6.63 26.14
N ASN A 56 18.71 6.49 25.00
CA ASN A 56 18.42 7.24 23.78
C ASN A 56 17.65 6.42 22.72
N VAL A 57 17.20 5.22 23.07
CA VAL A 57 16.48 4.31 22.16
C VAL A 57 14.98 4.32 22.48
N LEU A 58 14.18 4.65 21.47
CA LEU A 58 12.73 4.59 21.49
C LEU A 58 12.25 3.51 20.52
N GLU A 59 11.56 2.49 21.04
CA GLU A 59 10.91 1.45 20.24
C GLU A 59 9.40 1.61 20.28
N PHE A 60 8.79 1.64 19.12
CA PHE A 60 7.33 1.78 18.99
C PHE A 60 6.78 0.97 17.82
N VAL A 61 5.51 0.61 17.90
CA VAL A 61 4.74 0.06 16.78
C VAL A 61 3.72 1.10 16.35
N CYS A 62 3.48 1.20 15.04
CA CYS A 62 2.47 2.12 14.52
C CYS A 62 1.70 1.48 13.35
N ARG A 63 0.44 1.90 13.22
CA ARG A 63 -0.39 1.67 12.03
C ARG A 63 -0.62 3.00 11.36
N VAL A 64 -0.28 3.08 10.07
CA VAL A 64 -0.26 4.34 9.33
C VAL A 64 -0.87 4.16 7.93
N SER A 65 -1.40 5.24 7.38
CA SER A 65 -1.93 5.26 6.02
C SER A 65 -0.85 5.02 4.97
N SER A 66 -1.27 4.60 3.80
CA SER A 66 -0.41 4.56 2.61
C SER A 66 0.23 5.93 2.37
N GLY A 67 1.50 5.92 1.95
CA GLY A 67 2.26 7.15 1.71
C GLY A 67 2.93 7.76 2.95
N THR A 68 2.66 7.26 4.15
CA THR A 68 3.36 7.69 5.37
C THR A 68 4.79 7.15 5.40
N TYR A 69 5.74 8.03 5.62
CA TYR A 69 7.15 7.68 5.80
C TYR A 69 7.46 7.49 7.28
N VAL A 70 7.60 6.24 7.72
CA VAL A 70 7.93 5.94 9.13
C VAL A 70 9.29 6.53 9.54
N ARG A 71 10.23 6.67 8.60
CA ARG A 71 11.49 7.39 8.83
C ARG A 71 11.27 8.86 9.19
N ALA A 72 10.34 9.53 8.50
CA ALA A 72 9.98 10.90 8.82
C ALA A 72 9.21 10.99 10.14
N LEU A 73 8.32 10.02 10.41
CA LEU A 73 7.62 9.95 11.70
C LEU A 73 8.60 9.84 12.87
N GLY A 74 9.63 8.98 12.77
CA GLY A 74 10.66 8.85 13.80
C GLY A 74 11.42 10.16 14.02
N ARG A 75 11.81 10.86 12.94
CA ARG A 75 12.43 12.18 13.00
C ARG A 75 11.50 13.20 13.68
N ASP A 76 10.24 13.25 13.28
CA ASP A 76 9.28 14.23 13.79
C ASP A 76 8.96 13.98 15.28
N ILE A 77 8.97 12.71 15.72
CA ILE A 77 8.91 12.33 17.14
C ILE A 77 10.12 12.88 17.90
N ALA A 78 11.34 12.68 17.36
CA ALA A 78 12.55 13.18 17.99
C ALA A 78 12.52 14.72 18.12
N TYR A 79 12.10 15.44 17.09
CA TYR A 79 11.93 16.90 17.15
C TYR A 79 10.89 17.32 18.20
N ARG A 80 9.81 16.59 18.34
CA ARG A 80 8.79 16.87 19.37
C ARG A 80 9.30 16.59 20.78
N LEU A 81 10.29 15.71 20.93
CA LEU A 81 11.02 15.46 22.18
C LEU A 81 12.13 16.50 22.46
N GLY A 82 12.34 17.48 21.56
CA GLY A 82 13.39 18.51 21.71
C GLY A 82 14.79 18.03 21.32
N THR A 83 14.89 16.95 20.52
CA THR A 83 16.16 16.37 20.10
C THR A 83 16.15 16.02 18.62
N VAL A 84 17.23 15.42 18.13
CA VAL A 84 17.32 14.83 16.78
C VAL A 84 17.34 13.32 16.89
N GLY A 85 16.88 12.65 15.81
CA GLY A 85 16.86 11.18 15.79
C GLY A 85 16.74 10.62 14.38
N TYR A 86 17.04 9.36 14.26
CA TYR A 86 16.89 8.57 13.03
C TYR A 86 16.38 7.17 13.36
N LEU A 87 15.85 6.47 12.36
CA LEU A 87 15.48 5.07 12.52
C LEU A 87 16.72 4.19 12.40
N GLU A 88 17.04 3.49 13.47
CA GLU A 88 18.08 2.45 13.51
C GLU A 88 17.59 1.16 12.84
N SER A 89 16.31 0.81 13.07
CA SER A 89 15.68 -0.40 12.55
C SER A 89 14.23 -0.12 12.17
N LEU A 90 13.75 -0.82 11.14
CA LEU A 90 12.37 -0.77 10.71
C LEU A 90 11.92 -2.16 10.23
N LYS A 91 10.91 -2.71 10.90
CA LYS A 91 10.25 -3.95 10.50
C LYS A 91 8.80 -3.66 10.07
N ARG A 92 8.43 -4.05 8.86
CA ARG A 92 7.05 -4.00 8.42
C ARG A 92 6.35 -5.28 8.84
N LEU A 93 5.33 -5.15 9.67
CA LEU A 93 4.59 -6.29 10.23
C LEU A 93 3.39 -6.70 9.38
N LYS A 94 2.76 -5.72 8.69
CA LYS A 94 1.54 -5.98 7.92
C LYS A 94 1.36 -4.96 6.79
N ILE A 95 0.75 -5.39 5.68
CA ILE A 95 0.26 -4.53 4.59
C ILE A 95 -1.14 -5.03 4.24
N GLY A 96 -2.17 -4.21 4.53
CA GLY A 96 -3.55 -4.68 4.44
C GLY A 96 -3.74 -5.91 5.34
N GLU A 97 -4.18 -7.04 4.79
CA GLU A 97 -4.31 -8.29 5.53
C GLU A 97 -3.08 -9.22 5.41
N ILE A 98 -2.08 -8.84 4.62
CA ILE A 98 -0.86 -9.63 4.45
C ILE A 98 0.07 -9.39 5.64
N SER A 99 0.26 -10.41 6.48
CA SER A 99 1.17 -10.39 7.65
C SER A 99 2.57 -10.81 7.28
N SER A 100 3.57 -10.26 7.99
CA SER A 100 4.96 -10.70 7.88
C SER A 100 5.23 -12.09 8.50
N ASP A 101 4.27 -12.69 9.18
CA ASP A 101 4.46 -13.99 9.83
C ASP A 101 4.69 -15.13 8.84
N LYS A 102 4.18 -14.94 7.60
CA LYS A 102 4.38 -15.87 6.48
C LYS A 102 5.56 -15.49 5.58
N ALA A 103 6.26 -14.38 5.89
CA ALA A 103 7.37 -13.93 5.07
C ALA A 103 8.56 -14.89 5.21
N LYS A 104 9.13 -15.30 4.08
CA LYS A 104 10.33 -16.10 3.96
C LYS A 104 11.48 -15.25 3.43
N ARG A 105 12.70 -15.73 3.57
CA ARG A 105 13.84 -15.14 2.86
C ARG A 105 13.74 -15.45 1.38
N VAL A 106 14.31 -14.58 0.54
CA VAL A 106 14.22 -14.72 -0.92
C VAL A 106 14.76 -16.09 -1.39
N GLU A 107 15.80 -16.58 -0.72
CA GLU A 107 16.43 -17.86 -1.03
C GLU A 107 15.58 -19.09 -0.64
N GLU A 108 14.55 -18.87 0.19
CA GLU A 108 13.64 -19.93 0.70
C GLU A 108 12.30 -19.95 -0.05
N LEU A 109 12.12 -19.02 -1.04
CA LEU A 109 10.87 -18.92 -1.80
C LEU A 109 10.79 -20.00 -2.88
N GLY A 110 9.65 -20.70 -2.94
CA GLY A 110 9.28 -21.61 -3.98
C GLY A 110 7.99 -21.19 -4.72
N GLU A 111 7.60 -21.94 -5.73
CA GLU A 111 6.34 -21.69 -6.47
C GLU A 111 5.12 -21.82 -5.55
N GLU A 112 5.20 -22.64 -4.53
CA GLU A 112 4.15 -22.83 -3.52
C GLU A 112 3.92 -21.60 -2.63
N ASP A 113 4.85 -20.65 -2.62
CA ASP A 113 4.74 -19.40 -1.86
C ASP A 113 4.06 -18.28 -2.67
N LEU A 114 3.76 -18.54 -3.94
CA LEU A 114 3.04 -17.58 -4.79
C LEU A 114 1.60 -17.41 -4.29
N VAL A 115 1.28 -16.19 -3.93
CA VAL A 115 -0.07 -15.83 -3.49
C VAL A 115 -0.91 -15.49 -4.73
N PRO A 116 -2.11 -16.07 -4.89
CA PRO A 116 -3.02 -15.69 -5.97
C PRO A 116 -3.28 -14.19 -6.01
N MET A 117 -3.34 -13.63 -7.22
CA MET A 117 -3.47 -12.16 -7.40
C MET A 117 -4.72 -11.58 -6.73
N ASP A 118 -5.80 -12.35 -6.70
CA ASP A 118 -7.08 -11.95 -6.11
C ASP A 118 -7.09 -11.95 -4.58
N GLU A 119 -6.19 -12.69 -3.93
CA GLU A 119 -6.04 -12.63 -2.47
C GLU A 119 -5.58 -11.25 -1.99
N GLY A 120 -4.73 -10.56 -2.76
CA GLY A 120 -4.33 -9.19 -2.50
C GLY A 120 -5.46 -8.16 -2.63
N LEU A 121 -6.60 -8.57 -3.20
CA LEU A 121 -7.78 -7.74 -3.47
C LEU A 121 -8.98 -8.10 -2.57
N TYR A 122 -8.72 -8.76 -1.43
CA TYR A 122 -9.75 -9.28 -0.50
C TYR A 122 -10.83 -8.26 -0.12
N TRP A 123 -10.51 -6.97 -0.11
CA TRP A 123 -11.41 -5.86 0.21
C TRP A 123 -12.43 -5.55 -0.90
N MET A 124 -12.20 -6.05 -2.12
CA MET A 124 -13.17 -5.93 -3.21
C MET A 124 -14.14 -7.11 -3.16
N GLU A 125 -15.42 -6.82 -3.41
CA GLU A 125 -16.45 -7.85 -3.52
C GLU A 125 -16.15 -8.78 -4.70
N LYS A 126 -16.27 -10.10 -4.45
CA LYS A 126 -16.19 -11.12 -5.49
C LYS A 126 -17.48 -11.18 -6.26
N VAL A 127 -17.40 -11.19 -7.59
CA VAL A 127 -18.55 -11.38 -8.49
C VAL A 127 -18.21 -12.40 -9.57
N GLU A 128 -19.16 -13.27 -9.87
CA GLU A 128 -19.06 -14.25 -10.94
C GLU A 128 -19.90 -13.77 -12.13
N ILE A 129 -19.36 -13.81 -13.33
CA ILE A 129 -20.04 -13.44 -14.56
C ILE A 129 -20.13 -14.66 -15.49
N SER A 130 -21.18 -14.71 -16.30
CA SER A 130 -21.37 -15.72 -17.36
C SER A 130 -21.14 -15.17 -18.78
N ASP A 131 -21.07 -13.84 -18.91
CA ASP A 131 -20.93 -13.19 -20.22
C ASP A 131 -19.45 -12.99 -20.57
N GLY A 132 -18.93 -13.83 -21.47
CA GLY A 132 -17.53 -13.78 -21.91
C GLY A 132 -17.13 -12.51 -22.65
N ARG A 133 -18.05 -11.63 -23.04
CA ARG A 133 -17.72 -10.35 -23.68
C ARG A 133 -16.87 -9.47 -22.75
N PHE A 134 -17.00 -9.64 -21.44
CA PHE A 134 -16.17 -8.95 -20.46
C PHE A 134 -14.68 -9.19 -20.68
N LEU A 135 -14.28 -10.40 -21.04
CA LEU A 135 -12.89 -10.79 -21.29
C LEU A 135 -12.26 -10.02 -22.47
N ASN A 136 -13.10 -9.54 -23.38
CA ASN A 136 -12.71 -8.75 -24.56
C ASN A 136 -12.79 -7.22 -24.31
N GLY A 137 -12.91 -6.80 -23.04
CA GLY A 137 -12.97 -5.39 -22.69
C GLY A 137 -14.35 -4.76 -22.78
N ASN A 138 -15.40 -5.54 -23.08
CA ASN A 138 -16.77 -5.04 -23.22
C ASN A 138 -17.50 -5.01 -21.87
N PRO A 139 -18.29 -3.97 -21.59
CA PRO A 139 -19.16 -3.94 -20.43
C PRO A 139 -20.25 -5.01 -20.51
N VAL A 140 -20.61 -5.57 -19.36
CA VAL A 140 -21.69 -6.56 -19.23
C VAL A 140 -22.71 -6.11 -18.20
N ARG A 141 -23.97 -6.52 -18.34
CA ARG A 141 -24.99 -6.25 -17.32
C ARG A 141 -24.73 -7.08 -16.08
N PHE A 142 -24.76 -6.44 -14.92
CA PHE A 142 -24.60 -7.08 -13.64
C PHE A 142 -25.33 -6.29 -12.57
N GLU A 143 -26.15 -6.97 -11.77
CA GLU A 143 -26.89 -6.36 -10.67
C GLU A 143 -26.10 -6.54 -9.36
N GLY A 144 -25.96 -5.45 -8.59
CA GLY A 144 -25.25 -5.49 -7.32
C GLY A 144 -24.89 -4.11 -6.80
N ARG A 145 -24.13 -4.09 -5.70
CA ARG A 145 -23.65 -2.84 -5.10
C ARG A 145 -22.59 -2.20 -5.99
N GLU A 146 -22.71 -0.91 -6.26
CA GLU A 146 -21.74 -0.14 -7.03
C GLU A 146 -20.34 -0.18 -6.43
N GLY A 147 -19.32 -0.05 -7.26
CA GLY A 147 -17.91 0.00 -6.89
C GLY A 147 -17.04 -1.02 -7.61
N LEU A 148 -15.79 -1.09 -7.20
CA LEU A 148 -14.81 -2.04 -7.75
C LEU A 148 -15.14 -3.47 -7.31
N LYS A 149 -14.99 -4.41 -8.25
CA LYS A 149 -15.29 -5.83 -8.08
C LYS A 149 -14.12 -6.69 -8.51
N ARG A 150 -13.86 -7.78 -7.79
CA ARG A 150 -13.05 -8.90 -8.28
C ARG A 150 -13.93 -9.75 -9.17
N VAL A 151 -13.63 -9.81 -10.46
CA VAL A 151 -14.46 -10.48 -11.45
C VAL A 151 -13.92 -11.86 -11.76
N TYR A 152 -14.81 -12.84 -11.72
CA TYR A 152 -14.51 -14.23 -12.02
C TYR A 152 -15.38 -14.68 -13.21
N PHE A 153 -14.82 -15.57 -14.02
CA PHE A 153 -15.49 -16.22 -15.13
C PHE A 153 -15.12 -17.71 -15.13
N ASN A 154 -16.12 -18.59 -15.08
CA ASN A 154 -15.93 -20.02 -14.90
C ASN A 154 -15.04 -20.38 -13.69
N GLY A 155 -15.27 -19.70 -12.56
CA GLY A 155 -14.55 -19.90 -11.31
C GLY A 155 -13.12 -19.34 -11.28
N LYS A 156 -12.62 -18.77 -12.39
CA LYS A 156 -11.27 -18.21 -12.49
C LYS A 156 -11.31 -16.68 -12.37
N PHE A 157 -10.36 -16.10 -11.63
CA PHE A 157 -10.19 -14.65 -11.54
C PHE A 157 -9.73 -14.08 -12.88
N VAL A 158 -10.50 -13.17 -13.45
CA VAL A 158 -10.23 -12.60 -14.78
C VAL A 158 -9.87 -11.12 -14.74
N GLY A 159 -10.02 -10.48 -13.57
CA GLY A 159 -9.62 -9.08 -13.43
C GLY A 159 -10.52 -8.27 -12.52
N ILE A 160 -10.40 -6.95 -12.63
CA ILE A 160 -11.16 -5.96 -11.87
C ILE A 160 -12.15 -5.28 -12.79
N GLY A 161 -13.40 -5.15 -12.32
CA GLY A 161 -14.44 -4.38 -12.99
C GLY A 161 -15.00 -3.28 -12.09
N LEU A 162 -15.50 -2.22 -12.69
CA LEU A 162 -16.26 -1.17 -12.02
C LEU A 162 -17.73 -1.32 -12.33
N LEU A 163 -18.53 -1.59 -11.30
CA LEU A 163 -19.99 -1.65 -11.40
C LEU A 163 -20.60 -0.28 -11.15
N ARG A 164 -21.31 0.24 -12.13
CA ARG A 164 -22.14 1.45 -12.04
C ARG A 164 -23.40 1.30 -12.87
N ALA A 165 -24.53 1.73 -12.34
CA ALA A 165 -25.84 1.70 -13.00
C ALA A 165 -26.13 0.32 -13.65
N ASN A 166 -25.90 -0.77 -12.93
CA ASN A 166 -26.06 -2.16 -13.38
C ASN A 166 -25.23 -2.53 -14.62
N LEU A 167 -24.13 -1.80 -14.87
CA LEU A 167 -23.17 -2.07 -15.92
C LEU A 167 -21.78 -2.30 -15.30
N LEU A 168 -21.29 -3.51 -15.43
CA LEU A 168 -19.95 -3.91 -15.00
C LEU A 168 -18.97 -3.70 -16.15
N LYS A 169 -18.12 -2.69 -16.03
CA LYS A 169 -17.12 -2.32 -17.03
C LYS A 169 -15.74 -2.86 -16.62
N PRO A 170 -14.96 -3.50 -17.51
CA PRO A 170 -13.60 -3.89 -17.23
C PRO A 170 -12.71 -2.66 -16.93
N GLU A 171 -12.00 -2.68 -15.81
CA GLU A 171 -11.00 -1.67 -15.44
C GLU A 171 -9.58 -2.22 -15.64
N ARG A 172 -9.38 -3.48 -15.29
CA ARG A 172 -8.10 -4.18 -15.49
C ARG A 172 -8.37 -5.66 -15.73
N LEU A 173 -7.99 -6.17 -16.88
CA LEU A 173 -8.05 -7.58 -17.21
C LEU A 173 -6.68 -8.24 -17.04
N ILE A 174 -6.69 -9.52 -16.64
CA ILE A 174 -5.53 -10.38 -16.67
C ILE A 174 -5.30 -10.82 -18.12
N PRO A 175 -4.10 -10.67 -18.70
CA PRO A 175 -3.79 -11.22 -20.01
C PRO A 175 -3.96 -12.75 -19.99
N ASN A 176 -4.73 -13.30 -20.93
CA ASN A 176 -4.98 -14.74 -21.08
C ASN A 176 -5.43 -15.46 -19.79
N PRO A 177 -6.49 -14.98 -19.08
CA PRO A 177 -6.85 -15.47 -17.76
C PRO A 177 -7.23 -16.96 -17.76
N LEU A 178 -7.58 -17.53 -18.90
CA LEU A 178 -7.96 -18.94 -19.05
C LEU A 178 -6.76 -19.88 -19.21
N GLN A 179 -5.55 -19.35 -19.39
CA GLN A 179 -4.31 -20.13 -19.59
C GLN A 179 -3.39 -20.15 -18.35
N ILE A 180 -3.67 -19.35 -17.33
CA ILE A 180 -2.74 -19.12 -16.21
C ILE A 180 -2.95 -20.12 -15.05
N TYR A 181 -3.85 -21.11 -15.15
CA TYR A 181 -4.01 -22.16 -14.12
C TYR A 181 -4.47 -23.48 -14.73
#